data_6fdae54809d19f0e657de35513fcce3a
#
_entry.id   6fdae54809d19f0e657de35513fcce3a
#
_cell.length_a   1.000
_cell.length_b   1.000
_cell.length_c   1.000
_cell.angle_alpha   90.00
_cell.angle_beta   90.00
_cell.angle_gamma   90.00
#
_symmetry.space_group_name_H-M   'P 1'
#
loop_
_entity.id
_entity.type
_entity.pdbx_description
1 polymer ?
#
loop_
_entity_poly.entity_id
_entity_poly.type
_entity_poly.pdbx_seq_one_letter_code
_entity_poly.pdbx_strand_id
1 'polypeptide(L)'
;MDLYYEINGAGHPVVMIHGGGTDLREWNYLAPLLAKHYQVISVDGRGVGQSPTPKDQVNYVEDMRFFIDELELDKPTIIGHSIGGQIATEFALTYPKKVTNLVLIAPALSGFQGYTEYEQIMQKVMGAAPDVEKMVDLMLHSPMYQVVIHSPQRNLATQMLQDQFQRVLGGPAFEMIWPNPPAIDRLEELTAKTLFIIGEKDLPENFLALEHFRKIPNINFIEIPNADHILTLTHSEALDQAITAFMEE
;
A
#
# COMPACT_ATOMS: atom_id res chain seq x y z
N MET A 1 6.56 -14.77 -13.98
CA MET A 1 7.11 -13.96 -12.86
C MET A 1 6.99 -14.75 -11.57
N ASP A 2 7.88 -14.53 -10.61
CA ASP A 2 8.00 -15.34 -9.39
C ASP A 2 7.41 -14.67 -8.13
N LEU A 3 6.56 -13.64 -8.31
CA LEU A 3 5.85 -13.03 -7.19
C LEU A 3 4.77 -13.98 -6.66
N TYR A 4 4.65 -14.04 -5.34
CA TYR A 4 3.55 -14.74 -4.69
C TYR A 4 2.29 -13.87 -4.71
N TYR A 5 1.16 -14.48 -5.04
CA TYR A 5 -0.13 -13.80 -5.09
C TYR A 5 -1.28 -14.77 -4.83
N GLU A 6 -2.43 -14.23 -4.46
CA GLU A 6 -3.68 -14.96 -4.26
C GLU A 6 -4.78 -14.34 -5.11
N ILE A 7 -5.64 -15.18 -5.71
CA ILE A 7 -6.79 -14.74 -6.52
C ILE A 7 -8.07 -15.21 -5.87
N ASN A 8 -9.01 -14.29 -5.69
CA ASN A 8 -10.34 -14.55 -5.12
C ASN A 8 -11.42 -13.87 -5.97
N GLY A 9 -12.58 -14.53 -6.11
CA GLY A 9 -13.71 -13.97 -6.88
C GLY A 9 -13.54 -14.07 -8.38
N ALA A 10 -14.37 -13.31 -9.12
CA ALA A 10 -14.37 -13.28 -10.57
C ALA A 10 -14.93 -11.92 -11.07
N GLY A 11 -14.69 -11.57 -12.33
CA GLY A 11 -15.16 -10.32 -12.93
C GLY A 11 -14.02 -9.36 -13.27
N HIS A 12 -14.26 -8.05 -13.12
CA HIS A 12 -13.22 -7.04 -13.38
C HIS A 12 -12.02 -7.23 -12.44
N PRO A 13 -10.78 -7.25 -12.96
CA PRO A 13 -9.60 -7.48 -12.15
C PRO A 13 -9.27 -6.28 -11.24
N VAL A 14 -8.99 -6.58 -9.97
CA VAL A 14 -8.55 -5.63 -8.95
C VAL A 14 -7.25 -6.14 -8.36
N VAL A 15 -6.15 -5.41 -8.55
CA VAL A 15 -4.84 -5.74 -8.01
C VAL A 15 -4.59 -4.93 -6.75
N MET A 16 -4.23 -5.61 -5.64
CA MET A 16 -4.03 -5.00 -4.33
C MET A 16 -2.57 -5.09 -3.91
N ILE A 17 -1.95 -3.92 -3.66
CA ILE A 17 -0.54 -3.75 -3.29
C ILE A 17 -0.46 -3.27 -1.85
N HIS A 18 0.14 -4.08 -0.99
CA HIS A 18 0.24 -3.86 0.47
C HIS A 18 1.17 -2.71 0.85
N GLY A 19 1.08 -2.28 2.12
CA GLY A 19 1.92 -1.26 2.74
C GLY A 19 3.29 -1.77 3.21
N GLY A 20 4.11 -0.86 3.71
CA GLY A 20 5.36 -1.20 4.39
C GLY A 20 5.10 -1.83 5.75
N GLY A 21 5.92 -2.84 6.13
CA GLY A 21 5.73 -3.58 7.39
C GLY A 21 4.58 -4.59 7.39
N THR A 22 3.86 -4.71 6.25
CA THR A 22 2.80 -5.68 6.01
C THR A 22 3.13 -6.54 4.79
N ASP A 23 2.26 -7.49 4.45
CA ASP A 23 2.28 -8.32 3.26
C ASP A 23 0.84 -8.54 2.76
N LEU A 24 0.62 -9.45 1.82
CA LEU A 24 -0.72 -9.67 1.25
C LEU A 24 -1.78 -10.03 2.30
N ARG A 25 -1.40 -10.51 3.50
CA ARG A 25 -2.32 -10.78 4.63
C ARG A 25 -3.01 -9.51 5.14
N GLU A 26 -2.49 -8.34 4.82
CA GLU A 26 -3.13 -7.05 5.07
C GLU A 26 -4.55 -7.00 4.49
N TRP A 27 -4.77 -7.71 3.39
CA TRP A 27 -6.03 -7.72 2.65
C TRP A 27 -7.03 -8.78 3.13
N ASN A 28 -6.69 -9.58 4.17
CA ASN A 28 -7.51 -10.70 4.65
C ASN A 28 -8.97 -10.33 5.00
N TYR A 29 -9.20 -9.06 5.34
CA TYR A 29 -10.56 -8.58 5.70
C TYR A 29 -11.24 -7.84 4.55
N LEU A 30 -10.51 -7.16 3.69
CA LEU A 30 -11.06 -6.41 2.57
C LEU A 30 -11.22 -7.26 1.29
N ALA A 31 -10.24 -8.07 0.96
CA ALA A 31 -10.27 -8.87 -0.27
C ALA A 31 -11.51 -9.79 -0.38
N PRO A 32 -11.96 -10.50 0.68
CA PRO A 32 -13.19 -11.30 0.61
C PRO A 32 -14.47 -10.49 0.38
N LEU A 33 -14.50 -9.22 0.79
CA LEU A 33 -15.64 -8.34 0.57
C LEU A 33 -15.72 -7.94 -0.89
N LEU A 34 -14.64 -7.41 -1.45
CA LEU A 34 -14.53 -7.04 -2.86
C LEU A 34 -14.67 -8.23 -3.80
N ALA A 35 -14.22 -9.42 -3.40
CA ALA A 35 -14.31 -10.65 -4.19
C ALA A 35 -15.74 -11.14 -4.45
N LYS A 36 -16.74 -10.57 -3.79
CA LYS A 36 -18.15 -10.81 -4.11
C LYS A 36 -18.55 -10.24 -5.47
N HIS A 37 -17.82 -9.23 -5.97
CA HIS A 37 -18.15 -8.46 -7.16
C HIS A 37 -17.02 -8.41 -8.20
N TYR A 38 -15.76 -8.65 -7.77
CA TYR A 38 -14.56 -8.45 -8.57
C TYR A 38 -13.63 -9.67 -8.51
N GLN A 39 -12.73 -9.80 -9.47
CA GLN A 39 -11.58 -10.69 -9.38
C GLN A 39 -10.47 -9.97 -8.61
N VAL A 40 -10.31 -10.29 -7.35
CA VAL A 40 -9.32 -9.64 -6.45
C VAL A 40 -8.02 -10.43 -6.46
N ILE A 41 -6.92 -9.74 -6.72
CA ILE A 41 -5.57 -10.29 -6.82
C ILE A 41 -4.69 -9.56 -5.80
N SER A 42 -4.41 -10.20 -4.67
CA SER A 42 -3.51 -9.68 -3.65
C SER A 42 -2.10 -10.18 -3.92
N VAL A 43 -1.09 -9.32 -3.93
CA VAL A 43 0.29 -9.67 -4.30
C VAL A 43 1.28 -9.26 -3.22
N ASP A 44 2.25 -10.14 -2.93
CA ASP A 44 3.44 -9.81 -2.15
C ASP A 44 4.49 -9.14 -3.04
N GLY A 45 4.94 -7.95 -2.66
CA GLY A 45 6.07 -7.30 -3.32
C GLY A 45 7.37 -8.09 -3.14
N ARG A 46 8.36 -7.92 -4.04
CA ARG A 46 9.68 -8.54 -3.86
C ARG A 46 10.28 -8.19 -2.51
N GLY A 47 10.84 -9.20 -1.84
CA GLY A 47 11.41 -9.04 -0.53
C GLY A 47 10.40 -9.03 0.61
N VAL A 48 9.12 -9.31 0.33
CA VAL A 48 8.04 -9.31 1.31
C VAL A 48 7.27 -10.63 1.24
N GLY A 49 6.68 -11.05 2.35
CA GLY A 49 5.81 -12.22 2.45
C GLY A 49 6.46 -13.48 1.87
N GLN A 50 5.82 -14.09 0.89
CA GLN A 50 6.31 -15.31 0.22
C GLN A 50 7.04 -15.00 -1.11
N SER A 51 7.13 -13.73 -1.52
CA SER A 51 7.87 -13.33 -2.71
C SER A 51 9.38 -13.37 -2.48
N PRO A 52 10.17 -13.68 -3.53
CA PRO A 52 11.63 -13.78 -3.42
C PRO A 52 12.27 -12.43 -3.10
N THR A 53 13.34 -12.47 -2.33
CA THR A 53 14.14 -11.27 -2.01
C THR A 53 15.00 -10.88 -3.22
N PRO A 54 15.01 -9.59 -3.61
CA PRO A 54 15.91 -9.09 -4.65
C PRO A 54 17.37 -9.26 -4.23
N LYS A 55 18.28 -9.39 -5.20
CA LYS A 55 19.70 -9.52 -4.92
C LYS A 55 20.38 -8.16 -4.69
N ASP A 56 20.09 -7.21 -5.57
CA ASP A 56 20.77 -5.91 -5.59
C ASP A 56 19.80 -4.74 -5.67
N GLN A 57 18.87 -4.78 -6.63
CA GLN A 57 17.95 -3.68 -6.92
C GLN A 57 16.55 -4.21 -7.21
N VAL A 58 15.55 -3.38 -6.94
CA VAL A 58 14.14 -3.65 -7.29
C VAL A 58 13.49 -2.42 -7.90
N ASN A 59 12.77 -2.62 -8.98
CA ASN A 59 11.87 -1.63 -9.56
C ASN A 59 10.43 -2.18 -9.45
N TYR A 60 9.73 -1.80 -8.40
CA TYR A 60 8.37 -2.28 -8.15
C TYR A 60 7.36 -1.87 -9.24
N VAL A 61 7.62 -0.75 -9.93
CA VAL A 61 6.76 -0.30 -11.05
C VAL A 61 6.89 -1.25 -12.23
N GLU A 62 8.13 -1.67 -12.55
CA GLU A 62 8.37 -2.67 -13.59
C GLU A 62 7.89 -4.07 -13.18
N ASP A 63 8.05 -4.45 -11.91
CA ASP A 63 7.51 -5.69 -11.39
C ASP A 63 5.98 -5.75 -11.58
N MET A 64 5.27 -4.66 -11.28
CA MET A 64 3.82 -4.56 -11.51
C MET A 64 3.46 -4.65 -13.00
N ARG A 65 4.25 -4.01 -13.87
CA ARG A 65 4.04 -4.13 -15.33
C ARG A 65 4.13 -5.59 -15.79
N PHE A 66 5.22 -6.26 -15.41
CA PHE A 66 5.41 -7.68 -15.75
C PHE A 66 4.33 -8.56 -15.15
N PHE A 67 3.91 -8.30 -13.92
CA PHE A 67 2.87 -9.05 -13.23
C PHE A 67 1.52 -8.95 -13.94
N ILE A 68 1.11 -7.73 -14.32
CA ILE A 68 -0.15 -7.48 -15.05
C ILE A 68 -0.09 -8.11 -16.45
N ASP A 69 1.05 -8.03 -17.12
CA ASP A 69 1.23 -8.60 -18.47
C ASP A 69 1.20 -10.14 -18.43
N GLU A 70 1.86 -10.77 -17.45
CA GLU A 70 1.91 -12.23 -17.32
C GLU A 70 0.56 -12.85 -16.97
N LEU A 71 -0.24 -12.15 -16.17
CA LEU A 71 -1.61 -12.56 -15.83
C LEU A 71 -2.64 -12.15 -16.90
N GLU A 72 -2.19 -11.51 -18.00
CA GLU A 72 -3.04 -11.02 -19.09
C GLU A 72 -4.22 -10.16 -18.62
N LEU A 73 -4.00 -9.34 -17.56
CA LEU A 73 -5.04 -8.49 -16.98
C LEU A 73 -5.32 -7.28 -17.89
N ASP A 74 -6.57 -7.18 -18.34
CA ASP A 74 -7.00 -6.03 -19.15
C ASP A 74 -7.38 -4.86 -18.24
N LYS A 75 -6.51 -3.86 -18.15
CA LYS A 75 -6.70 -2.60 -17.43
C LYS A 75 -7.32 -2.78 -16.05
N PRO A 76 -6.64 -3.47 -15.11
CA PRO A 76 -7.17 -3.66 -13.77
C PRO A 76 -7.41 -2.33 -13.05
N THR A 77 -8.29 -2.35 -12.05
CA THR A 77 -8.25 -1.37 -10.96
C THR A 77 -7.06 -1.70 -10.07
N ILE A 78 -6.26 -0.70 -9.70
CA ILE A 78 -5.14 -0.89 -8.78
C ILE A 78 -5.46 -0.23 -7.45
N ILE A 79 -5.38 -1.00 -6.38
CA ILE A 79 -5.53 -0.53 -5.00
C ILE A 79 -4.16 -0.62 -4.33
N GLY A 80 -3.67 0.49 -3.78
CA GLY A 80 -2.39 0.51 -3.06
C GLY A 80 -2.50 1.19 -1.70
N HIS A 81 -1.91 0.56 -0.67
CA HIS A 81 -1.81 1.14 0.65
C HIS A 81 -0.39 1.66 0.91
N SER A 82 -0.26 2.87 1.47
CA SER A 82 1.02 3.43 1.89
C SER A 82 2.07 3.40 0.76
N ILE A 83 3.20 2.69 0.92
CA ILE A 83 4.19 2.47 -0.15
C ILE A 83 3.59 1.75 -1.36
N GLY A 84 2.60 0.85 -1.16
CA GLY A 84 1.83 0.26 -2.26
C GLY A 84 1.03 1.30 -3.04
N GLY A 85 0.55 2.35 -2.37
CA GLY A 85 -0.08 3.51 -3.00
C GLY A 85 0.90 4.35 -3.82
N GLN A 86 2.15 4.51 -3.35
CA GLN A 86 3.22 5.13 -4.14
C GLN A 86 3.53 4.30 -5.39
N ILE A 87 3.67 2.99 -5.26
CA ILE A 87 3.88 2.08 -6.39
C ILE A 87 2.75 2.21 -7.41
N ALA A 88 1.51 2.18 -6.94
CA ALA A 88 0.31 2.31 -7.77
C ALA A 88 0.25 3.66 -8.51
N THR A 89 0.60 4.76 -7.84
CA THR A 89 0.66 6.10 -8.43
C THR A 89 1.73 6.19 -9.52
N GLU A 90 2.96 5.75 -9.23
CA GLU A 90 4.05 5.73 -10.21
C GLU A 90 3.75 4.81 -11.38
N PHE A 91 3.10 3.66 -11.12
CA PHE A 91 2.67 2.76 -12.19
C PHE A 91 1.63 3.41 -13.11
N ALA A 92 0.60 4.04 -12.54
CA ALA A 92 -0.44 4.71 -13.33
C ALA A 92 0.10 5.90 -14.16
N LEU A 93 1.10 6.63 -13.64
CA LEU A 93 1.79 7.69 -14.36
C LEU A 93 2.69 7.14 -15.49
N THR A 94 3.34 6.00 -15.25
CA THR A 94 4.27 5.40 -16.23
C THR A 94 3.54 4.62 -17.31
N TYR A 95 2.44 3.93 -16.94
CA TYR A 95 1.66 3.05 -17.81
C TYR A 95 0.16 3.42 -17.83
N PRO A 96 -0.23 4.66 -18.22
CA PRO A 96 -1.61 5.15 -18.07
C PRO A 96 -2.65 4.34 -18.86
N LYS A 97 -2.24 3.63 -19.90
CA LYS A 97 -3.13 2.77 -20.70
C LYS A 97 -3.41 1.40 -20.04
N LYS A 98 -2.71 1.06 -18.97
CA LYS A 98 -2.81 -0.24 -18.27
C LYS A 98 -3.67 -0.19 -16.98
N VAL A 99 -4.25 0.95 -16.65
CA VAL A 99 -5.04 1.16 -15.43
C VAL A 99 -6.40 1.74 -15.81
N THR A 100 -7.48 1.19 -15.26
CA THR A 100 -8.83 1.79 -15.37
C THR A 100 -9.05 2.77 -14.23
N ASN A 101 -8.98 2.28 -12.99
CA ASN A 101 -9.16 3.06 -11.78
C ASN A 101 -7.96 2.90 -10.85
N LEU A 102 -7.74 3.92 -10.03
CA LEU A 102 -6.70 3.95 -9.02
C LEU A 102 -7.32 4.22 -7.66
N VAL A 103 -7.10 3.34 -6.70
CA VAL A 103 -7.53 3.52 -5.31
C VAL A 103 -6.28 3.63 -4.42
N LEU A 104 -6.12 4.76 -3.79
CA LEU A 104 -4.99 5.11 -2.96
C LEU A 104 -5.43 5.19 -1.49
N ILE A 105 -4.99 4.23 -0.69
CA ILE A 105 -5.30 4.17 0.74
C ILE A 105 -4.08 4.67 1.50
N ALA A 106 -4.20 5.85 2.14
CA ALA A 106 -3.12 6.50 2.88
C ALA A 106 -1.74 6.45 2.13
N PRO A 107 -1.69 6.81 0.84
CA PRO A 107 -0.51 6.56 0.01
C PRO A 107 0.69 7.39 0.44
N ALA A 108 1.89 6.80 0.35
CA ALA A 108 3.11 7.59 0.28
C ALA A 108 3.22 8.28 -1.10
N LEU A 109 4.02 9.33 -1.17
CA LEU A 109 4.23 10.11 -2.40
C LEU A 109 5.72 10.25 -2.69
N SER A 110 6.17 9.72 -3.81
CA SER A 110 7.56 9.86 -4.24
C SER A 110 7.90 11.32 -4.51
N GLY A 111 9.07 11.75 -4.03
CA GLY A 111 9.53 13.15 -4.10
C GLY A 111 9.03 14.04 -2.95
N PHE A 112 8.08 13.62 -2.13
CA PHE A 112 7.65 14.37 -0.96
C PHE A 112 8.70 14.28 0.16
N GLN A 113 9.15 15.43 0.69
CA GLN A 113 10.22 15.55 1.69
C GLN A 113 9.71 15.77 3.12
N GLY A 114 8.40 15.60 3.34
CA GLY A 114 7.76 15.96 4.61
C GLY A 114 7.54 14.83 5.60
N TYR A 115 8.05 13.61 5.35
CA TYR A 115 7.84 12.42 6.22
C TYR A 115 8.74 12.41 7.48
N THR A 116 8.72 13.50 8.22
CA THR A 116 9.63 13.68 9.38
C THR A 116 9.24 12.84 10.59
N GLU A 117 7.96 12.68 10.88
CA GLU A 117 7.47 11.86 11.99
C GLU A 117 7.68 10.38 11.70
N TYR A 118 7.36 9.93 10.48
CA TYR A 118 7.66 8.57 10.04
C TYR A 118 9.15 8.23 10.13
N GLU A 119 10.03 9.13 9.67
CA GLU A 119 11.48 8.94 9.77
C GLU A 119 11.95 8.81 11.22
N GLN A 120 11.41 9.60 12.15
CA GLN A 120 11.72 9.50 13.57
C GLN A 120 11.23 8.18 14.17
N ILE A 121 10.02 7.73 13.80
CA ILE A 121 9.49 6.42 14.20
C ILE A 121 10.42 5.32 13.72
N MET A 122 10.77 5.31 12.43
CA MET A 122 11.65 4.31 11.84
C MET A 122 13.05 4.32 12.42
N GLN A 123 13.63 5.49 12.67
CA GLN A 123 14.92 5.62 13.34
C GLN A 123 14.90 4.98 14.73
N LYS A 124 13.84 5.21 15.50
CA LYS A 124 13.66 4.63 16.84
C LYS A 124 13.49 3.11 16.77
N VAL A 125 12.67 2.62 15.86
CA VAL A 125 12.41 1.20 15.64
C VAL A 125 13.69 0.48 15.20
N MET A 126 14.36 0.97 14.16
CA MET A 126 15.60 0.38 13.65
C MET A 126 16.76 0.49 14.64
N GLY A 127 16.75 1.52 15.49
CA GLY A 127 17.71 1.66 16.59
C GLY A 127 17.61 0.58 17.67
N ALA A 128 16.51 -0.20 17.70
CA ALA A 128 16.36 -1.35 18.60
C ALA A 128 16.92 -2.66 18.02
N ALA A 129 17.37 -2.66 16.73
CA ALA A 129 17.93 -3.86 16.12
C ALA A 129 19.15 -4.40 16.90
N PRO A 130 19.33 -5.72 17.02
CA PRO A 130 18.56 -6.78 16.35
C PRO A 130 17.37 -7.34 17.15
N ASP A 131 16.90 -6.64 18.18
CA ASP A 131 15.80 -7.06 19.05
C ASP A 131 14.45 -6.88 18.34
N VAL A 132 14.02 -7.92 17.60
CA VAL A 132 12.77 -7.89 16.81
C VAL A 132 11.54 -7.66 17.68
N GLU A 133 11.48 -8.23 18.89
CA GLU A 133 10.32 -8.04 19.80
C GLU A 133 10.19 -6.57 20.17
N LYS A 134 11.29 -5.92 20.50
CA LYS A 134 11.33 -4.50 20.83
C LYS A 134 11.02 -3.62 19.60
N MET A 135 11.50 -3.99 18.42
CA MET A 135 11.17 -3.27 17.17
C MET A 135 9.66 -3.31 16.92
N VAL A 136 9.04 -4.47 17.05
CA VAL A 136 7.59 -4.66 16.90
C VAL A 136 6.82 -3.86 17.95
N ASP A 137 7.23 -3.91 19.21
CA ASP A 137 6.59 -3.17 20.29
C ASP A 137 6.63 -1.66 20.02
N LEU A 138 7.78 -1.13 19.62
CA LEU A 138 7.94 0.29 19.27
C LEU A 138 7.06 0.70 18.08
N MET A 139 6.93 -0.15 17.05
CA MET A 139 6.06 0.12 15.92
C MET A 139 4.58 0.09 16.32
N LEU A 140 4.14 -0.92 17.05
CA LEU A 140 2.74 -1.05 17.49
C LEU A 140 2.30 0.09 18.42
N HIS A 141 3.22 0.69 19.17
CA HIS A 141 2.93 1.84 20.04
C HIS A 141 3.16 3.19 19.33
N SER A 142 3.46 3.18 18.03
CA SER A 142 3.54 4.41 17.26
C SER A 142 2.13 4.94 16.90
N PRO A 143 1.99 6.24 16.57
CA PRO A 143 0.72 6.80 16.12
C PRO A 143 0.11 6.09 14.92
N MET A 144 0.92 5.46 14.05
CA MET A 144 0.45 4.71 12.88
C MET A 144 -0.45 3.52 13.24
N TYR A 145 -0.28 2.92 14.42
CA TYR A 145 -0.95 1.70 14.88
C TYR A 145 -1.90 1.95 16.07
N GLN A 146 -2.24 3.19 16.38
CA GLN A 146 -2.98 3.57 17.59
C GLN A 146 -4.39 2.97 17.68
N VAL A 147 -5.00 2.59 16.57
CA VAL A 147 -6.31 1.91 16.51
C VAL A 147 -6.11 0.40 16.46
N VAL A 148 -5.24 -0.08 15.58
CA VAL A 148 -5.02 -1.52 15.40
C VAL A 148 -4.51 -2.20 16.66
N ILE A 149 -3.69 -1.52 17.48
CA ILE A 149 -3.16 -2.08 18.75
C ILE A 149 -4.26 -2.48 19.74
N HIS A 150 -5.44 -1.85 19.65
CA HIS A 150 -6.61 -2.12 20.49
C HIS A 150 -7.68 -2.94 19.77
N SER A 151 -7.42 -3.39 18.55
CA SER A 151 -8.36 -4.13 17.71
C SER A 151 -8.16 -5.65 17.79
N PRO A 152 -9.14 -6.46 17.36
CA PRO A 152 -8.97 -7.90 17.19
C PRO A 152 -7.87 -8.26 16.19
N GLN A 153 -7.49 -7.36 15.29
CA GLN A 153 -6.49 -7.55 14.24
C GLN A 153 -5.04 -7.35 14.74
N ARG A 154 -4.85 -6.94 15.99
CA ARG A 154 -3.51 -6.72 16.59
C ARG A 154 -2.56 -7.89 16.37
N ASN A 155 -3.03 -9.12 16.58
CA ASN A 155 -2.17 -10.30 16.45
C ASN A 155 -1.66 -10.49 15.02
N LEU A 156 -2.50 -10.26 14.02
CA LEU A 156 -2.09 -10.33 12.62
C LEU A 156 -1.08 -9.23 12.29
N ALA A 157 -1.32 -8.00 12.71
CA ALA A 157 -0.38 -6.89 12.54
C ALA A 157 0.97 -7.19 13.21
N THR A 158 0.95 -7.74 14.43
CA THR A 158 2.15 -8.16 15.15
C THR A 158 2.96 -9.20 14.37
N GLN A 159 2.29 -10.24 13.83
CA GLN A 159 2.95 -11.29 13.05
C GLN A 159 3.58 -10.74 11.76
N MET A 160 2.86 -9.91 11.01
CA MET A 160 3.40 -9.30 9.80
C MET A 160 4.64 -8.45 10.09
N LEU A 161 4.60 -7.62 11.14
CA LEU A 161 5.76 -6.83 11.56
C LEU A 161 6.96 -7.71 11.98
N GLN A 162 6.71 -8.80 12.73
CA GLN A 162 7.76 -9.75 13.12
C GLN A 162 8.42 -10.38 11.90
N ASP A 163 7.60 -10.91 10.97
CA ASP A 163 8.07 -11.55 9.74
C ASP A 163 8.90 -10.56 8.91
N GLN A 164 8.43 -9.33 8.78
CA GLN A 164 9.11 -8.28 8.00
C GLN A 164 10.43 -7.85 8.65
N PHE A 165 10.48 -7.61 9.95
CA PHE A 165 11.73 -7.24 10.63
C PHE A 165 12.75 -8.36 10.63
N GLN A 166 12.32 -9.62 10.82
CA GLN A 166 13.21 -10.78 10.68
C GLN A 166 13.80 -10.87 9.28
N ARG A 167 12.98 -10.63 8.25
CA ARG A 167 13.43 -10.64 6.85
C ARG A 167 14.43 -9.51 6.56
N VAL A 168 14.14 -8.29 7.02
CA VAL A 168 15.03 -7.12 6.82
C VAL A 168 16.38 -7.33 7.52
N LEU A 169 16.39 -7.90 8.72
CA LEU A 169 17.63 -8.16 9.46
C LEU A 169 18.41 -9.37 8.95
N GLY A 170 17.73 -10.36 8.40
CA GLY A 170 18.35 -11.62 7.94
C GLY A 170 18.66 -11.67 6.44
N GLY A 171 18.11 -10.75 5.65
CA GLY A 171 18.25 -10.72 4.19
C GLY A 171 19.33 -9.77 3.69
N PRO A 172 19.68 -9.85 2.40
CA PRO A 172 20.54 -8.85 1.76
C PRO A 172 19.80 -7.50 1.69
N ALA A 173 20.55 -6.41 1.87
CA ALA A 173 20.06 -5.09 1.54
C ALA A 173 19.91 -4.95 0.01
N PHE A 174 18.85 -4.26 -0.43
CA PHE A 174 18.64 -3.94 -1.83
C PHE A 174 18.18 -2.49 -1.99
N GLU A 175 18.42 -1.93 -3.16
CA GLU A 175 18.03 -0.57 -3.51
C GLU A 175 16.69 -0.56 -4.24
N MET A 176 15.78 0.33 -3.84
CA MET A 176 14.53 0.60 -4.57
C MET A 176 14.77 1.66 -5.64
N ILE A 177 14.49 1.29 -6.89
CA ILE A 177 14.58 2.21 -8.03
C ILE A 177 13.21 2.78 -8.32
N TRP A 178 13.14 4.10 -8.41
CA TRP A 178 11.92 4.84 -8.69
C TRP A 178 11.99 5.57 -10.02
N PRO A 179 10.85 5.81 -10.70
CA PRO A 179 10.79 6.67 -11.87
C PRO A 179 11.31 8.08 -11.58
N ASN A 180 11.89 8.72 -12.59
CA ASN A 180 12.35 10.09 -12.52
C ASN A 180 11.84 10.86 -13.75
N PRO A 181 11.16 12.01 -13.59
CA PRO A 181 10.88 12.71 -12.33
C PRO A 181 9.89 11.96 -11.43
N PRO A 182 9.92 12.21 -10.09
CA PRO A 182 9.04 11.54 -9.13
C PRO A 182 7.58 11.97 -9.30
N ALA A 183 6.64 11.18 -8.75
CA ALA A 183 5.21 11.40 -8.93
C ALA A 183 4.75 12.80 -8.48
N ILE A 184 5.34 13.40 -7.43
CA ILE A 184 4.97 14.75 -6.94
C ILE A 184 5.04 15.81 -8.03
N ASP A 185 5.94 15.64 -9.01
CA ASP A 185 6.15 16.59 -10.12
C ASP A 185 5.24 16.29 -11.33
N ARG A 186 4.48 15.17 -11.28
CA ARG A 186 3.73 14.62 -12.42
C ARG A 186 2.27 14.32 -12.13
N LEU A 187 1.76 14.61 -10.93
CA LEU A 187 0.40 14.23 -10.52
C LEU A 187 -0.69 14.77 -11.46
N GLU A 188 -0.46 15.91 -12.11
CA GLU A 188 -1.38 16.51 -13.09
C GLU A 188 -1.50 15.67 -14.41
N GLU A 189 -0.53 14.79 -14.68
CA GLU A 189 -0.54 13.91 -15.85
C GLU A 189 -1.39 12.64 -15.65
N LEU A 190 -1.81 12.35 -14.39
CA LEU A 190 -2.54 11.15 -14.05
C LEU A 190 -3.95 11.17 -14.64
N THR A 191 -4.25 10.20 -15.51
CA THR A 191 -5.51 10.15 -16.26
C THR A 191 -6.52 9.15 -15.70
N ALA A 192 -6.07 8.20 -14.87
CA ALA A 192 -6.96 7.22 -14.24
C ALA A 192 -7.94 7.92 -13.29
N LYS A 193 -9.20 7.48 -13.27
CA LYS A 193 -10.17 7.89 -12.24
C LYS A 193 -9.61 7.43 -10.90
N THR A 194 -9.48 8.36 -9.95
CA THR A 194 -8.75 8.11 -8.70
C THR A 194 -9.61 8.33 -7.47
N LEU A 195 -9.53 7.41 -6.53
CA LEU A 195 -10.08 7.55 -5.18
C LEU A 195 -8.92 7.60 -4.18
N PHE A 196 -8.87 8.65 -3.36
CA PHE A 196 -7.94 8.79 -2.26
C PHE A 196 -8.68 8.58 -0.94
N ILE A 197 -8.22 7.64 -0.11
CA ILE A 197 -8.80 7.34 1.19
C ILE A 197 -7.73 7.53 2.27
N ILE A 198 -8.08 8.19 3.37
CA ILE A 198 -7.20 8.40 4.52
C ILE A 198 -7.97 8.18 5.82
N GLY A 199 -7.30 7.72 6.86
CA GLY A 199 -7.87 7.65 8.21
C GLY A 199 -7.81 8.99 8.93
N GLU A 200 -8.86 9.36 9.68
CA GLU A 200 -8.92 10.59 10.49
C GLU A 200 -7.73 10.73 11.47
N LYS A 201 -7.19 9.59 11.93
CA LYS A 201 -6.10 9.52 12.91
C LYS A 201 -4.75 9.16 12.27
N ASP A 202 -4.60 9.35 10.97
CA ASP A 202 -3.33 9.14 10.29
C ASP A 202 -2.29 10.22 10.70
N LEU A 203 -1.03 10.01 10.36
CA LEU A 203 0.04 10.97 10.64
C LEU A 203 -0.25 12.33 9.98
N PRO A 204 0.04 13.45 10.67
CA PRO A 204 -0.18 14.80 10.12
C PRO A 204 0.49 15.01 8.75
N GLU A 205 1.66 14.40 8.54
CA GLU A 205 2.41 14.50 7.29
C GLU A 205 1.72 13.81 6.11
N ASN A 206 0.88 12.79 6.34
CA ASN A 206 0.08 12.17 5.29
C ASN A 206 -1.04 13.10 4.80
N PHE A 207 -1.57 13.95 5.67
CA PHE A 207 -2.48 15.04 5.27
C PHE A 207 -1.75 16.13 4.48
N LEU A 208 -0.49 16.41 4.79
CA LEU A 208 0.32 17.32 3.98
C LEU A 208 0.61 16.73 2.59
N ALA A 209 0.90 15.43 2.50
CA ALA A 209 1.06 14.74 1.23
C ALA A 209 -0.25 14.74 0.42
N LEU A 210 -1.42 14.54 1.06
CA LEU A 210 -2.74 14.60 0.43
C LEU A 210 -2.95 15.90 -0.35
N GLU A 211 -2.47 17.04 0.16
CA GLU A 211 -2.64 18.33 -0.54
C GLU A 211 -1.96 18.34 -1.92
N HIS A 212 -0.87 17.58 -2.10
CA HIS A 212 -0.26 17.42 -3.43
C HIS A 212 -1.13 16.59 -4.37
N PHE A 213 -1.78 15.52 -3.86
CA PHE A 213 -2.67 14.66 -4.65
C PHE A 213 -3.89 15.41 -5.21
N ARG A 214 -4.28 16.57 -4.64
CA ARG A 214 -5.33 17.43 -5.19
C ARG A 214 -5.06 17.96 -6.60
N LYS A 215 -3.81 17.83 -7.08
CA LYS A 215 -3.44 18.17 -8.46
C LYS A 215 -3.93 17.15 -9.49
N ILE A 216 -4.33 15.96 -9.06
CA ILE A 216 -4.86 14.92 -9.96
C ILE A 216 -6.23 15.37 -10.50
N PRO A 217 -6.44 15.44 -11.83
CA PRO A 217 -7.65 16.04 -12.41
C PRO A 217 -8.95 15.32 -12.04
N ASN A 218 -8.92 14.01 -11.92
CA ASN A 218 -10.11 13.17 -11.65
C ASN A 218 -9.92 12.37 -10.36
N ILE A 219 -9.98 13.07 -9.22
CA ILE A 219 -9.76 12.48 -7.91
C ILE A 219 -10.89 12.81 -6.94
N ASN A 220 -11.36 11.78 -6.23
CA ASN A 220 -12.27 11.89 -5.09
C ASN A 220 -11.52 11.61 -3.80
N PHE A 221 -11.90 12.28 -2.69
CA PHE A 221 -11.30 12.12 -1.37
C PHE A 221 -12.32 11.61 -0.37
N ILE A 222 -11.93 10.61 0.43
CA ILE A 222 -12.73 10.09 1.54
C ILE A 222 -11.82 10.01 2.78
N GLU A 223 -12.33 10.54 3.90
CA GLU A 223 -11.73 10.38 5.21
C GLU A 223 -12.55 9.36 6.01
N ILE A 224 -11.90 8.34 6.55
CA ILE A 224 -12.55 7.30 7.36
C ILE A 224 -12.46 7.70 8.85
N PRO A 225 -13.60 7.95 9.51
CA PRO A 225 -13.60 8.34 10.92
C PRO A 225 -12.99 7.28 11.83
N ASN A 226 -12.24 7.73 12.85
CA ASN A 226 -11.60 6.89 13.86
C ASN A 226 -10.55 5.89 13.34
N ALA A 227 -10.17 5.93 12.08
CA ALA A 227 -9.18 5.08 11.46
C ALA A 227 -7.76 5.68 11.57
N ASP A 228 -6.77 4.84 11.85
CA ASP A 228 -5.34 5.19 11.77
C ASP A 228 -4.74 4.85 10.40
N HIS A 229 -3.40 4.83 10.30
CA HIS A 229 -2.70 4.51 9.06
C HIS A 229 -3.01 3.08 8.56
N ILE A 230 -3.26 2.12 9.48
CA ILE A 230 -3.49 0.70 9.17
C ILE A 230 -5.00 0.40 9.06
N LEU A 231 -5.75 1.31 8.45
CA LEU A 231 -7.20 1.20 8.29
C LEU A 231 -7.63 0.00 7.42
N THR A 232 -6.74 -0.55 6.63
CA THR A 232 -6.94 -1.76 5.82
C THR A 232 -7.31 -2.99 6.67
N LEU A 233 -6.76 -3.07 7.89
CA LEU A 233 -7.07 -4.14 8.84
C LEU A 233 -8.32 -3.85 9.67
N THR A 234 -8.59 -2.59 10.01
CA THR A 234 -9.56 -2.22 11.05
C THR A 234 -10.88 -1.71 10.49
N HIS A 235 -10.90 -1.17 9.27
CA HIS A 235 -12.06 -0.52 8.66
C HIS A 235 -12.42 -1.11 7.29
N SER A 236 -12.27 -2.42 7.11
CA SER A 236 -12.47 -3.11 5.84
C SER A 236 -13.88 -2.93 5.26
N GLU A 237 -14.93 -2.89 6.09
CA GLU A 237 -16.32 -2.66 5.63
C GLU A 237 -16.52 -1.25 5.08
N ALA A 238 -15.94 -0.23 5.74
CA ALA A 238 -16.02 1.15 5.25
C ALA A 238 -15.22 1.33 3.95
N LEU A 239 -14.06 0.66 3.85
CA LEU A 239 -13.26 0.62 2.62
C LEU A 239 -14.01 -0.07 1.48
N ASP A 240 -14.64 -1.22 1.73
CA ASP A 240 -15.44 -1.94 0.73
C ASP A 240 -16.57 -1.07 0.18
N GLN A 241 -17.33 -0.42 1.06
CA GLN A 241 -18.42 0.50 0.67
C GLN A 241 -17.90 1.66 -0.19
N ALA A 242 -16.82 2.30 0.24
CA ALA A 242 -16.25 3.45 -0.47
C ALA A 242 -15.70 3.04 -1.86
N ILE A 243 -14.96 1.92 -1.92
CA ILE A 243 -14.35 1.42 -3.15
C ILE A 243 -15.42 0.93 -4.14
N THR A 244 -16.41 0.16 -3.66
CA THR A 244 -17.50 -0.34 -4.51
C THR A 244 -18.30 0.81 -5.09
N ALA A 245 -18.73 1.78 -4.26
CA ALA A 245 -19.42 2.97 -4.74
C ALA A 245 -18.63 3.73 -5.82
N PHE A 246 -17.32 3.93 -5.61
CA PHE A 246 -16.45 4.59 -6.57
C PHE A 246 -16.31 3.82 -7.90
N MET A 247 -16.27 2.49 -7.86
CA MET A 247 -16.10 1.65 -9.05
C MET A 247 -17.40 1.50 -9.86
N GLU A 248 -18.56 1.74 -9.25
CA GLU A 248 -19.89 1.71 -9.92
C GLU A 248 -20.27 3.02 -10.61
N GLU A 249 -19.61 4.14 -10.31
CA GLU A 249 -19.77 5.45 -10.98
C GLU A 249 -19.13 5.47 -12.38
#